data_c8d3ddc1fe567d7f71cda83b14c6a93d
#
_entry.id   c8d3ddc1fe567d7f71cda83b14c6a93d
#
_cell.length_a   1.000
_cell.length_b   1.000
_cell.length_c   1.000
_cell.angle_alpha   90.00
_cell.angle_beta   90.00
_cell.angle_gamma   90.00
#
_symmetry.space_group_name_H-M   'P 1'
#
loop_
_entity.id
_entity.type
_entity.pdbx_description
1 polymer ?
#
loop_
_entity_poly.entity_id
_entity_poly.type
_entity_poly.pdbx_seq_one_letter_code
_entity_poly.pdbx_strand_id
1 'polypeptide(L)'
;TDDELNVYVGNINKFTYRLGSVDHQYIAFGSTISQDGHAGETFDFCISNPPFGTPWKEDLKNWGISDKKEIIDPRFYDGTTSFVPAISDCQVLFLANNISKMKDTPLGTRIVEVHNGSSLYSSRSTDGDNALRKYILDNDLLEAIVAIPEGEFYNTPLNIYIWILTNRKEERRRGKIQLINAWSMGIPQRPKLGKKDRLLDDDTRNRIVSL
;
A
#
# COMPACT_ATOMS: atom_id res chain seq x y z
N THR A 1 24.06 -9.19 -17.44
CA THR A 1 22.69 -9.17 -17.96
C THR A 1 21.92 -8.24 -17.06
N ASP A 2 21.54 -7.10 -17.61
CA ASP A 2 20.69 -6.11 -16.93
C ASP A 2 19.30 -6.73 -16.84
N ASP A 3 18.98 -7.33 -15.69
CA ASP A 3 17.61 -7.72 -15.38
C ASP A 3 16.82 -6.43 -15.21
N GLU A 4 15.92 -6.14 -16.12
CA GLU A 4 15.02 -4.99 -16.02
C GLU A 4 14.19 -5.10 -14.73
N LEU A 5 14.26 -4.06 -13.89
CA LEU A 5 13.49 -3.99 -12.66
C LEU A 5 12.03 -3.70 -13.00
N ASN A 6 11.14 -4.57 -12.55
CA ASN A 6 9.70 -4.40 -12.75
C ASN A 6 9.07 -3.61 -11.60
N VAL A 7 8.40 -2.52 -11.93
CA VAL A 7 7.71 -1.63 -10.99
C VAL A 7 6.21 -1.76 -11.19
N TYR A 8 5.49 -2.09 -10.12
CA TYR A 8 4.04 -2.10 -10.09
C TYR A 8 3.51 -0.84 -9.42
N VAL A 9 2.67 -0.09 -10.14
CA VAL A 9 1.99 1.09 -9.63
C VAL A 9 0.49 0.83 -9.68
N GLY A 10 -0.09 0.50 -8.54
CA GLY A 10 -1.53 0.24 -8.41
C GLY A 10 -2.33 1.50 -8.14
N ASN A 11 -3.43 1.70 -8.88
CA ASN A 11 -4.41 2.72 -8.59
C ASN A 11 -5.83 2.26 -8.96
N ILE A 12 -6.81 2.53 -8.09
CA ILE A 12 -8.24 2.25 -8.34
C ILE A 12 -8.88 3.22 -9.33
N ASN A 13 -8.40 4.44 -9.43
CA ASN A 13 -9.11 5.47 -10.17
C ASN A 13 -9.01 5.27 -11.67
N LYS A 14 -10.13 5.43 -12.37
CA LYS A 14 -10.34 5.39 -13.81
C LYS A 14 -9.45 6.34 -14.65
N PHE A 15 -8.39 6.88 -14.06
CA PHE A 15 -7.47 7.78 -14.73
C PHE A 15 -6.16 7.06 -15.04
N THR A 16 -5.92 6.89 -16.31
CA THR A 16 -4.63 6.46 -16.84
C THR A 16 -3.58 7.52 -16.50
N TYR A 17 -2.79 7.29 -15.48
CA TYR A 17 -1.58 8.09 -15.28
C TYR A 17 -0.57 7.71 -16.35
N ARG A 18 -0.28 8.62 -17.26
CA ARG A 18 0.93 8.54 -18.07
C ARG A 18 2.11 8.80 -17.16
N LEU A 19 2.68 7.74 -16.60
CA LEU A 19 4.05 7.77 -16.14
C LEU A 19 4.91 7.79 -17.41
N GLY A 20 5.61 8.86 -17.65
CA GLY A 20 6.18 9.31 -18.92
C GLY A 20 6.98 8.31 -19.77
N SER A 21 7.32 7.11 -19.30
CA SER A 21 8.06 6.10 -20.04
C SER A 21 7.48 4.68 -19.93
N VAL A 22 6.33 4.49 -19.28
CA VAL A 22 5.72 3.15 -19.18
C VAL A 22 4.99 2.83 -20.48
N ASP A 23 5.33 1.72 -21.10
CA ASP A 23 4.65 1.23 -22.28
C ASP A 23 3.18 0.91 -21.96
N HIS A 24 2.26 1.32 -22.83
CA HIS A 24 0.82 1.15 -22.67
C HIS A 24 0.39 -0.32 -22.46
N GLN A 25 1.14 -1.28 -22.97
CA GLN A 25 0.86 -2.70 -22.82
C GLN A 25 0.92 -3.18 -21.35
N TYR A 26 1.61 -2.45 -20.48
CA TYR A 26 1.71 -2.77 -19.05
C TYR A 26 0.68 -2.04 -18.18
N ILE A 27 -0.27 -1.33 -18.78
CA ILE A 27 -1.33 -0.63 -18.07
C ILE A 27 -2.63 -1.41 -18.18
N ALA A 28 -3.07 -2.02 -17.09
CA ALA A 28 -4.36 -2.69 -17.02
C ALA A 28 -5.44 -1.71 -16.55
N PHE A 29 -6.60 -1.76 -17.22
CA PHE A 29 -7.79 -1.01 -16.82
C PHE A 29 -8.74 -1.88 -16.01
N GLY A 30 -9.20 -1.41 -14.87
CA GLY A 30 -10.17 -2.12 -14.05
C GLY A 30 -9.97 -1.84 -12.55
N SER A 31 -10.73 -2.55 -11.73
CA SER A 31 -10.50 -2.54 -10.28
C SER A 31 -9.37 -3.50 -9.93
N THR A 32 -8.33 -3.01 -9.30
CA THR A 32 -7.24 -3.85 -8.77
C THR A 32 -7.75 -4.94 -7.82
N ILE A 33 -8.86 -4.69 -7.14
CA ILE A 33 -9.43 -5.63 -6.17
C ILE A 33 -10.14 -6.78 -6.89
N SER A 34 -11.15 -6.50 -7.71
CA SER A 34 -11.99 -7.52 -8.34
C SER A 34 -11.55 -7.93 -9.74
N GLN A 35 -10.63 -7.19 -10.38
CA GLN A 35 -10.17 -7.42 -11.75
C GLN A 35 -8.65 -7.27 -11.82
N ASP A 36 -7.92 -8.24 -11.28
CA ASP A 36 -6.46 -8.22 -11.30
C ASP A 36 -5.91 -8.33 -12.73
N GLY A 37 -5.60 -7.18 -13.33
CA GLY A 37 -5.03 -7.11 -14.67
C GLY A 37 -3.61 -7.66 -14.79
N HIS A 38 -2.97 -8.00 -13.67
CA HIS A 38 -1.61 -8.54 -13.57
C HIS A 38 -1.61 -9.86 -12.78
N ALA A 39 -2.64 -10.69 -12.98
CA ALA A 39 -2.76 -11.96 -12.29
C ALA A 39 -1.56 -12.87 -12.60
N GLY A 40 -0.93 -13.42 -11.55
CA GLY A 40 0.25 -14.27 -11.66
C GLY A 40 1.57 -13.55 -11.91
N GLU A 41 1.56 -12.22 -12.12
CA GLU A 41 2.78 -11.43 -12.24
C GLU A 41 3.36 -11.08 -10.87
N THR A 42 4.69 -10.93 -10.83
CA THR A 42 5.42 -10.49 -9.63
C THR A 42 6.38 -9.36 -10.00
N PHE A 43 6.69 -8.49 -9.04
CA PHE A 43 7.42 -7.25 -9.29
C PHE A 43 8.54 -7.04 -8.26
N ASP A 44 9.60 -6.30 -8.64
CA ASP A 44 10.69 -5.93 -7.75
C ASP A 44 10.28 -4.78 -6.82
N PHE A 45 9.44 -3.87 -7.32
CA PHE A 45 8.89 -2.75 -6.56
C PHE A 45 7.38 -2.66 -6.77
N CYS A 46 6.65 -2.46 -5.67
CA CYS A 46 5.24 -2.12 -5.69
C CYS A 46 5.05 -0.77 -5.01
N ILE A 47 4.43 0.18 -5.70
CA ILE A 47 4.15 1.52 -5.18
C ILE A 47 2.66 1.79 -5.35
N SER A 48 1.97 2.12 -4.27
CA SER A 48 0.55 2.44 -4.33
C SER A 48 0.14 3.53 -3.34
N ASN A 49 -0.91 4.26 -3.73
CA ASN A 49 -1.60 5.22 -2.90
C ASN A 49 -3.10 4.93 -3.03
N PRO A 50 -3.61 3.92 -2.31
CA PRO A 50 -5.00 3.52 -2.37
C PRO A 50 -5.93 4.60 -1.82
N PRO A 51 -7.21 4.61 -2.20
CA PRO A 51 -8.18 5.52 -1.62
C PRO A 51 -8.49 5.12 -0.17
N PHE A 52 -8.54 6.11 0.72
CA PHE A 52 -8.83 5.91 2.14
C PHE A 52 -10.32 6.00 2.42
N GLY A 53 -10.84 5.11 3.29
CA GLY A 53 -12.24 5.13 3.70
C GLY A 53 -13.21 4.93 2.53
N THR A 54 -12.78 4.27 1.47
CA THR A 54 -13.61 4.03 0.29
C THR A 54 -14.26 2.65 0.39
N PRO A 55 -15.60 2.57 0.32
CA PRO A 55 -16.29 1.29 0.28
C PRO A 55 -15.98 0.52 -1.01
N TRP A 56 -15.82 -0.81 -0.87
CA TRP A 56 -15.52 -1.71 -1.98
C TRP A 56 -16.66 -2.68 -2.32
N LYS A 57 -17.90 -2.31 -1.99
CA LYS A 57 -19.10 -3.14 -2.23
C LYS A 57 -19.32 -3.47 -3.71
N GLU A 58 -18.87 -2.60 -4.62
CA GLU A 58 -18.97 -2.85 -6.07
C GLU A 58 -18.10 -4.04 -6.49
N ASP A 59 -16.97 -4.28 -5.81
CA ASP A 59 -16.10 -5.40 -6.10
C ASP A 59 -16.77 -6.74 -5.76
N LEU A 60 -17.60 -6.80 -4.70
CA LEU A 60 -18.41 -7.99 -4.43
C LEU A 60 -19.37 -8.31 -5.59
N LYS A 61 -20.00 -7.29 -6.15
CA LYS A 61 -20.86 -7.48 -7.33
C LYS A 61 -20.09 -7.95 -8.55
N ASN A 62 -18.89 -7.41 -8.77
CA ASN A 62 -18.03 -7.82 -9.87
C ASN A 62 -17.63 -9.30 -9.75
N TRP A 63 -17.45 -9.81 -8.53
CA TRP A 63 -17.23 -11.23 -8.28
C TRP A 63 -18.53 -12.07 -8.30
N GLY A 64 -19.71 -11.43 -8.38
CA GLY A 64 -21.01 -12.12 -8.34
C GLY A 64 -21.38 -12.69 -6.98
N ILE A 65 -20.79 -12.19 -5.89
CA ILE A 65 -21.01 -12.64 -4.52
C ILE A 65 -21.73 -11.57 -3.69
N SER A 66 -22.38 -11.98 -2.63
CA SER A 66 -23.17 -11.10 -1.75
C SER A 66 -22.55 -10.88 -0.36
N ASP A 67 -21.79 -11.86 0.12
CA ASP A 67 -21.08 -11.79 1.41
C ASP A 67 -19.55 -11.86 1.18
N LYS A 68 -18.83 -10.96 1.83
CA LYS A 68 -17.37 -10.94 1.81
C LYS A 68 -16.70 -12.23 2.31
N LYS A 69 -17.44 -13.06 3.05
CA LYS A 69 -16.96 -14.37 3.51
C LYS A 69 -16.85 -15.41 2.39
N GLU A 70 -17.49 -15.14 1.26
CA GLU A 70 -17.42 -16.00 0.06
C GLU A 70 -16.14 -15.75 -0.76
N ILE A 71 -15.34 -14.77 -0.40
CA ILE A 71 -14.09 -14.44 -1.10
C ILE A 71 -13.06 -15.55 -0.85
N ILE A 72 -12.66 -16.21 -1.94
CA ILE A 72 -11.63 -17.26 -1.98
C ILE A 72 -10.41 -16.85 -2.83
N ASP A 73 -10.36 -15.60 -3.26
CA ASP A 73 -9.24 -15.06 -4.03
C ASP A 73 -7.94 -15.21 -3.21
N PRO A 74 -6.90 -15.89 -3.75
CA PRO A 74 -5.68 -16.20 -3.00
C PRO A 74 -4.89 -14.97 -2.56
N ARG A 75 -5.17 -13.79 -3.12
CA ARG A 75 -4.59 -12.53 -2.65
C ARG A 75 -5.15 -12.10 -1.29
N PHE A 76 -6.37 -12.53 -0.97
CA PHE A 76 -7.15 -12.10 0.20
C PHE A 76 -7.52 -13.25 1.14
N TYR A 77 -7.17 -14.47 0.77
CA TYR A 77 -7.45 -15.66 1.56
C TYR A 77 -6.34 -16.70 1.35
N ASP A 78 -5.66 -17.09 2.43
CA ASP A 78 -4.51 -18.03 2.37
C ASP A 78 -4.91 -19.50 2.48
N GLY A 79 -6.20 -19.83 2.41
CA GLY A 79 -6.74 -21.17 2.61
C GLY A 79 -7.25 -21.41 4.05
N THR A 80 -6.86 -20.57 5.00
CA THR A 80 -7.26 -20.66 6.42
C THR A 80 -7.72 -19.31 6.97
N THR A 81 -7.05 -18.24 6.60
CA THR A 81 -7.23 -16.90 7.14
C THR A 81 -7.69 -15.93 6.06
N SER A 82 -8.74 -15.16 6.33
CA SER A 82 -9.20 -14.10 5.46
C SER A 82 -8.56 -12.76 5.86
N PHE A 83 -7.99 -12.08 4.86
CA PHE A 83 -7.46 -10.70 4.99
C PHE A 83 -8.49 -9.64 4.58
N VAL A 84 -9.74 -10.04 4.38
CA VAL A 84 -10.80 -9.17 3.88
C VAL A 84 -11.30 -8.22 4.97
N PRO A 85 -11.13 -6.89 4.82
CA PRO A 85 -11.49 -5.90 5.83
C PRO A 85 -13.01 -5.64 5.89
N ALA A 86 -13.39 -4.64 6.68
CA ALA A 86 -14.74 -4.08 6.62
C ALA A 86 -15.02 -3.50 5.22
N ILE A 87 -16.28 -3.61 4.75
CA ILE A 87 -16.68 -3.12 3.41
C ILE A 87 -16.50 -1.60 3.25
N SER A 88 -16.42 -0.88 4.36
CA SER A 88 -16.30 0.59 4.37
C SER A 88 -14.92 1.14 3.98
N ASP A 89 -13.86 0.30 3.97
CA ASP A 89 -12.51 0.74 3.67
C ASP A 89 -11.72 -0.35 2.95
N CYS A 90 -11.22 -0.04 1.74
CA CYS A 90 -10.52 -0.99 0.87
C CYS A 90 -9.00 -0.92 0.99
N GLN A 91 -8.41 0.00 1.73
CA GLN A 91 -6.96 0.24 1.67
C GLN A 91 -6.12 -1.03 1.97
N VAL A 92 -6.58 -1.86 2.91
CA VAL A 92 -5.89 -3.10 3.29
C VAL A 92 -5.90 -4.16 2.17
N LEU A 93 -6.93 -4.16 1.29
CA LEU A 93 -6.97 -5.05 0.13
C LEU A 93 -5.86 -4.72 -0.89
N PHE A 94 -5.49 -3.44 -1.02
CA PHE A 94 -4.36 -3.05 -1.86
C PHE A 94 -3.05 -3.56 -1.31
N LEU A 95 -2.84 -3.44 0.00
CA LEU A 95 -1.65 -3.97 0.65
C LEU A 95 -1.55 -5.49 0.49
N ALA A 96 -2.65 -6.22 0.68
CA ALA A 96 -2.72 -7.67 0.45
C ALA A 96 -2.41 -8.02 -1.01
N ASN A 97 -2.99 -7.28 -1.97
CA ASN A 97 -2.66 -7.44 -3.39
C ASN A 97 -1.16 -7.22 -3.66
N ASN A 98 -0.56 -6.15 -3.13
CA ASN A 98 0.87 -5.90 -3.31
C ASN A 98 1.74 -6.99 -2.69
N ILE A 99 1.36 -7.51 -1.53
CA ILE A 99 2.06 -8.65 -0.90
C ILE A 99 2.00 -9.90 -1.78
N SER A 100 0.87 -10.18 -2.43
CA SER A 100 0.74 -11.30 -3.36
C SER A 100 1.62 -11.20 -4.62
N LYS A 101 2.10 -9.99 -4.92
CA LYS A 101 2.99 -9.70 -6.05
C LYS A 101 4.48 -9.76 -5.69
N MET A 102 4.84 -10.18 -4.49
CA MET A 102 6.24 -10.28 -4.08
C MET A 102 6.96 -11.40 -4.83
N LYS A 103 8.16 -11.10 -5.35
CA LYS A 103 9.07 -12.07 -5.96
C LYS A 103 9.79 -12.89 -4.88
N ASP A 104 9.97 -14.17 -5.16
CA ASP A 104 10.85 -15.04 -4.38
C ASP A 104 12.23 -15.16 -5.06
N THR A 105 12.99 -14.08 -5.02
CA THR A 105 14.35 -13.95 -5.58
C THR A 105 15.32 -13.48 -4.49
N PRO A 106 16.63 -13.55 -4.69
CA PRO A 106 17.61 -12.99 -3.75
C PRO A 106 17.40 -11.49 -3.45
N LEU A 107 16.96 -10.70 -4.43
CA LEU A 107 16.60 -9.29 -4.25
C LEU A 107 15.25 -9.14 -3.53
N GLY A 108 14.30 -10.04 -3.81
CA GLY A 108 12.92 -9.96 -3.32
C GLY A 108 12.16 -8.79 -3.90
N THR A 109 11.20 -8.29 -3.13
CA THR A 109 10.36 -7.14 -3.47
C THR A 109 10.40 -6.12 -2.36
N ARG A 110 10.32 -4.83 -2.74
CA ARG A 110 10.03 -3.74 -1.81
C ARG A 110 8.69 -3.11 -2.16
N ILE A 111 7.81 -3.02 -1.17
CA ILE A 111 6.50 -2.38 -1.28
C ILE A 111 6.57 -1.04 -0.55
N VAL A 112 6.03 0.00 -1.17
CA VAL A 112 5.79 1.31 -0.56
C VAL A 112 4.34 1.67 -0.77
N GLU A 113 3.59 1.75 0.32
CA GLU A 113 2.15 2.04 0.25
C GLU A 113 1.74 3.13 1.23
N VAL A 114 0.90 4.04 0.76
CA VAL A 114 0.40 5.17 1.54
C VAL A 114 -0.90 4.78 2.23
N HIS A 115 -0.99 4.96 3.54
CA HIS A 115 -2.16 4.63 4.36
C HIS A 115 -2.56 5.80 5.25
N ASN A 116 -3.83 5.86 5.62
CA ASN A 116 -4.25 6.66 6.75
C ASN A 116 -4.04 5.90 8.07
N GLY A 117 -4.24 6.58 9.21
CA GLY A 117 -3.99 5.98 10.53
C GLY A 117 -4.90 4.79 10.87
N SER A 118 -6.08 4.65 10.20
CA SER A 118 -6.99 3.54 10.49
C SER A 118 -6.34 2.17 10.25
N SER A 119 -5.47 2.06 9.25
CA SER A 119 -4.76 0.82 8.94
C SER A 119 -3.86 0.31 10.07
N LEU A 120 -3.43 1.20 10.98
CA LEU A 120 -2.56 0.85 12.11
C LEU A 120 -3.33 0.29 13.31
N TYR A 121 -4.52 0.81 13.59
CA TYR A 121 -5.21 0.52 14.85
C TYR A 121 -6.71 0.24 14.72
N SER A 122 -7.35 0.59 13.59
CA SER A 122 -8.78 0.37 13.41
C SER A 122 -9.04 -1.06 12.99
N SER A 123 -9.50 -1.90 13.89
CA SER A 123 -10.29 -3.10 13.62
C SER A 123 -10.57 -3.88 14.88
N ARG A 124 -11.55 -4.77 14.79
CA ARG A 124 -11.78 -5.79 15.80
C ARG A 124 -10.78 -6.95 15.58
N SER A 125 -10.49 -7.70 16.63
CA SER A 125 -9.53 -8.83 16.57
C SER A 125 -9.88 -9.90 15.52
N THR A 126 -11.13 -9.93 15.06
CA THR A 126 -11.64 -10.90 14.07
C THR A 126 -11.70 -10.34 12.64
N ASP A 127 -11.32 -9.09 12.43
CA ASP A 127 -11.38 -8.45 11.12
C ASP A 127 -10.13 -8.76 10.28
N GLY A 128 -10.31 -8.77 8.95
CA GLY A 128 -9.25 -9.06 8.00
C GLY A 128 -8.04 -8.11 8.09
N ASP A 129 -8.28 -6.85 8.46
CA ASP A 129 -7.19 -5.88 8.72
C ASP A 129 -6.22 -6.40 9.78
N ASN A 130 -6.75 -6.94 10.87
CA ASN A 130 -5.94 -7.47 11.96
C ASN A 130 -5.22 -8.76 11.54
N ALA A 131 -5.89 -9.61 10.77
CA ALA A 131 -5.30 -10.82 10.23
C ALA A 131 -4.14 -10.50 9.28
N LEU A 132 -4.29 -9.49 8.41
CA LEU A 132 -3.21 -9.07 7.52
C LEU A 132 -2.03 -8.45 8.30
N ARG A 133 -2.29 -7.60 9.30
CA ARG A 133 -1.22 -7.07 10.17
C ARG A 133 -0.44 -8.19 10.86
N LYS A 134 -1.18 -9.18 11.41
CA LYS A 134 -0.54 -10.35 12.01
C LYS A 134 0.32 -11.10 11.00
N TYR A 135 -0.20 -11.37 9.80
CA TYR A 135 0.55 -12.01 8.73
C TYR A 135 1.83 -11.26 8.38
N ILE A 136 1.75 -9.94 8.22
CA ILE A 136 2.90 -9.08 7.91
C ILE A 136 3.98 -9.17 9.01
N LEU A 137 3.57 -9.19 10.27
CA LEU A 137 4.49 -9.25 11.41
C LEU A 137 5.09 -10.63 11.59
N ASP A 138 4.27 -11.69 11.49
CA ASP A 138 4.72 -13.08 11.65
C ASP A 138 5.73 -13.48 10.56
N ASN A 139 5.57 -12.93 9.35
CA ASN A 139 6.48 -13.17 8.23
C ASN A 139 7.62 -12.14 8.13
N ASP A 140 7.76 -11.28 9.12
CA ASP A 140 8.80 -10.25 9.20
C ASP A 140 8.89 -9.35 7.95
N LEU A 141 7.73 -9.03 7.34
CA LEU A 141 7.69 -8.24 6.10
C LEU A 141 7.82 -6.74 6.34
N LEU A 142 7.33 -6.22 7.48
CA LEU A 142 7.30 -4.78 7.76
C LEU A 142 8.69 -4.25 8.10
N GLU A 143 9.27 -3.46 7.20
CA GLU A 143 10.57 -2.83 7.38
C GLU A 143 10.48 -1.51 8.14
N ALA A 144 9.56 -0.62 7.74
CA ALA A 144 9.38 0.67 8.39
C ALA A 144 7.96 1.22 8.24
N ILE A 145 7.60 2.12 9.15
CA ILE A 145 6.44 3.02 9.03
C ILE A 145 6.92 4.44 9.22
N VAL A 146 6.58 5.32 8.28
CA VAL A 146 6.92 6.75 8.32
C VAL A 146 5.64 7.55 8.49
N ALA A 147 5.50 8.25 9.62
CA ALA A 147 4.46 9.25 9.82
C ALA A 147 4.90 10.54 9.12
N ILE A 148 4.21 10.94 8.04
CA ILE A 148 4.54 12.15 7.29
C ILE A 148 3.82 13.38 7.87
N PRO A 149 4.28 14.62 7.60
CA PRO A 149 3.66 15.82 8.11
C PRO A 149 2.17 15.92 7.79
N GLU A 150 1.37 16.34 8.77
CA GLU A 150 -0.02 16.72 8.54
C GLU A 150 -0.07 17.86 7.53
N GLY A 151 -1.06 17.82 6.62
CA GLY A 151 -1.21 18.84 5.59
C GLY A 151 -0.30 18.69 4.38
N GLU A 152 0.43 17.58 4.22
CA GLU A 152 1.19 17.29 2.99
C GLU A 152 0.28 16.93 1.81
N PHE A 153 -0.89 16.34 2.06
CA PHE A 153 -1.80 15.92 0.99
C PHE A 153 -2.82 17.01 0.62
N TYR A 154 -3.04 17.15 -0.69
CA TYR A 154 -3.89 18.17 -1.28
C TYR A 154 -5.36 18.09 -0.87
N ASN A 155 -5.91 16.87 -0.76
CA ASN A 155 -7.35 16.64 -0.64
C ASN A 155 -7.80 16.04 0.70
N THR A 156 -6.89 15.78 1.62
CA THR A 156 -7.21 15.17 2.91
C THR A 156 -6.49 15.84 4.07
N PRO A 157 -7.17 16.05 5.22
CA PRO A 157 -6.54 16.47 6.46
C PRO A 157 -6.10 15.28 7.32
N LEU A 158 -6.22 14.05 6.83
CA LEU A 158 -5.93 12.87 7.62
C LEU A 158 -4.43 12.72 7.85
N ASN A 159 -4.07 12.15 8.99
CA ASN A 159 -2.72 11.70 9.27
C ASN A 159 -2.35 10.54 8.34
N ILE A 160 -1.26 10.69 7.63
CA ILE A 160 -0.82 9.77 6.61
C ILE A 160 0.47 9.08 7.05
N TYR A 161 0.54 7.79 6.73
CA TYR A 161 1.66 6.91 7.03
C TYR A 161 2.11 6.21 5.77
N ILE A 162 3.41 6.13 5.57
CA ILE A 162 3.99 5.31 4.51
C ILE A 162 4.41 3.98 5.12
N TRP A 163 3.86 2.90 4.58
CA TRP A 163 4.26 1.55 4.94
C TRP A 163 5.34 1.06 3.98
N ILE A 164 6.42 0.55 4.51
CA ILE A 164 7.52 0.00 3.74
C ILE A 164 7.67 -1.47 4.12
N LEU A 165 7.43 -2.36 3.16
CA LEU A 165 7.55 -3.79 3.34
C LEU A 165 8.62 -4.36 2.41
N THR A 166 9.24 -5.45 2.83
CA THR A 166 10.11 -6.28 2.00
C THR A 166 10.11 -7.72 2.49
N ASN A 167 10.25 -8.66 1.59
CA ASN A 167 10.47 -10.08 1.92
C ASN A 167 11.97 -10.45 1.95
N ARG A 168 12.87 -9.45 1.85
CA ARG A 168 14.34 -9.62 1.93
C ARG A 168 14.96 -8.52 2.79
N LYS A 169 14.68 -8.55 4.09
CA LYS A 169 15.33 -7.66 5.05
C LYS A 169 16.81 -7.99 5.17
N GLU A 170 17.64 -6.95 5.27
CA GLU A 170 19.03 -7.11 5.69
C GLU A 170 19.12 -7.80 7.05
N GLU A 171 20.15 -8.62 7.28
CA GLU A 171 20.34 -9.39 8.50
C GLU A 171 20.20 -8.53 9.77
N ARG A 172 20.80 -7.35 9.79
CA ARG A 172 20.75 -6.39 10.90
C ARG A 172 19.34 -5.88 11.22
N ARG A 173 18.38 -6.00 10.27
CA ARG A 173 17.00 -5.51 10.35
C ARG A 173 15.98 -6.61 10.60
N ARG A 174 16.38 -7.87 10.59
CA ARG A 174 15.47 -8.99 10.82
C ARG A 174 14.85 -8.92 12.21
N GLY A 175 13.55 -9.18 12.30
CA GLY A 175 12.76 -9.08 13.53
C GLY A 175 12.63 -7.66 14.09
N LYS A 176 12.99 -6.63 13.30
CA LYS A 176 12.92 -5.23 13.73
C LYS A 176 12.06 -4.42 12.77
N ILE A 177 11.41 -3.40 13.31
CA ILE A 177 10.61 -2.43 12.57
C ILE A 177 11.11 -1.04 12.94
N GLN A 178 11.33 -0.20 11.95
CA GLN A 178 11.70 1.20 12.18
C GLN A 178 10.44 2.08 12.16
N LEU A 179 10.25 2.87 13.20
CA LEU A 179 9.18 3.87 13.26
C LEU A 179 9.81 5.26 13.12
N ILE A 180 9.44 5.97 12.06
CA ILE A 180 9.96 7.31 11.75
C ILE A 180 8.83 8.31 11.93
N ASN A 181 9.00 9.26 12.85
CA ASN A 181 8.07 10.35 13.06
C ASN A 181 8.58 11.63 12.37
N ALA A 182 8.04 11.91 11.20
CA ALA A 182 8.37 13.11 10.43
C ALA A 182 7.31 14.23 10.53
N TRP A 183 6.36 14.16 11.45
CA TRP A 183 5.24 15.12 11.56
C TRP A 183 5.67 16.56 11.64
N SER A 184 6.75 16.87 12.35
CA SER A 184 7.28 18.22 12.52
C SER A 184 8.28 18.65 11.44
N MET A 185 8.60 17.77 10.48
CA MET A 185 9.71 18.00 9.53
C MET A 185 9.31 18.81 8.29
N GLY A 186 8.02 18.88 7.95
CA GLY A 186 7.55 19.62 6.77
C GLY A 186 7.69 21.14 6.93
N ILE A 187 8.01 21.82 5.84
CA ILE A 187 8.04 23.28 5.76
C ILE A 187 6.66 23.85 5.39
N PRO A 188 6.32 25.11 5.78
CA PRO A 188 5.06 25.72 5.40
C PRO A 188 4.94 25.91 3.89
N GLN A 189 3.83 25.43 3.31
CA GLN A 189 3.45 25.66 1.91
C GLN A 189 2.63 26.94 1.80
N ARG A 190 3.09 27.90 0.98
CA ARG A 190 2.34 29.14 0.69
C ARG A 190 2.42 29.46 -0.81
N PRO A 191 1.29 29.81 -1.47
CA PRO A 191 -0.08 29.69 -0.98
C PRO A 191 -0.48 28.25 -0.67
N LYS A 192 -1.49 28.07 0.20
CA LYS A 192 -2.07 26.73 0.44
C LYS A 192 -2.68 26.17 -0.85
N LEU A 193 -2.53 24.88 -1.07
CA LEU A 193 -3.10 24.16 -2.21
C LEU A 193 -4.20 23.19 -1.70
N GLY A 194 -5.45 23.63 -1.70
CA GLY A 194 -6.52 22.90 -1.06
C GLY A 194 -6.28 22.75 0.45
N LYS A 195 -6.19 21.53 0.95
CA LYS A 195 -5.85 21.24 2.35
C LYS A 195 -4.35 21.14 2.62
N LYS A 196 -3.54 21.12 1.56
CA LYS A 196 -2.09 21.07 1.68
C LYS A 196 -1.55 22.43 2.15
N ASP A 197 -0.93 22.46 3.32
CA ASP A 197 -0.25 23.63 3.90
C ASP A 197 1.18 23.33 4.37
N ARG A 198 1.64 22.09 4.13
CA ARG A 198 3.01 21.65 4.36
C ARG A 198 3.61 21.10 3.08
N LEU A 199 4.93 21.10 2.99
CA LEU A 199 5.71 20.57 1.90
C LEU A 199 6.89 19.77 2.45
N LEU A 200 7.05 18.56 1.94
CA LEU A 200 8.28 17.80 2.05
C LEU A 200 9.20 18.20 0.90
N ASP A 201 10.04 19.19 1.11
CA ASP A 201 11.09 19.54 0.14
C ASP A 201 12.19 18.48 0.06
N ASP A 202 13.11 18.64 -0.86
CA ASP A 202 14.18 17.65 -1.07
C ASP A 202 15.06 17.45 0.16
N ASP A 203 15.37 18.53 0.87
CA ASP A 203 16.18 18.46 2.08
C ASP A 203 15.45 17.68 3.19
N THR A 204 14.16 17.94 3.36
CA THR A 204 13.32 17.22 4.34
C THR A 204 13.20 15.75 3.96
N ARG A 205 12.97 15.43 2.67
CA ARG A 205 12.93 14.05 2.19
C ARG A 205 14.24 13.31 2.46
N ASN A 206 15.37 13.93 2.11
CA ASN A 206 16.70 13.37 2.35
C ASN A 206 16.98 13.12 3.84
N ARG A 207 16.54 14.03 4.71
CA ARG A 207 16.65 13.85 6.17
C ARG A 207 15.82 12.65 6.65
N ILE A 208 14.59 12.50 6.16
CA ILE A 208 13.73 11.35 6.52
C ILE A 208 14.37 10.04 6.08
N VAL A 209 14.89 10.00 4.85
CA VAL A 209 15.53 8.79 4.29
C VAL A 209 16.84 8.44 5.01
N SER A 210 17.50 9.42 5.62
CA SER A 210 18.76 9.22 6.36
C SER A 210 18.56 8.71 7.80
N LEU A 211 17.32 8.67 8.30
CA LEU A 211 16.98 8.14 9.64
C LEU A 211 16.95 6.61 9.64
#